data_239bebab90f7d0d55c8cdfa2bbbfa7e3
#
_entry.id   239bebab90f7d0d55c8cdfa2bbbfa7e3
#
_cell.length_a   1.000
_cell.length_b   1.000
_cell.length_c   1.000
_cell.angle_alpha   90.00
_cell.angle_beta   90.00
_cell.angle_gamma   90.00
#
_symmetry.space_group_name_H-M   'P 1'
#
loop_
_entity.id
_entity.type
_entity.pdbx_description
1 polymer ?
#
loop_
_entity_poly.entity_id
_entity_poly.type
_entity_poly.pdbx_seq_one_letter_code
_entity_poly.pdbx_strand_id
1 'polypeptide(L)'
;QTQTDGPVSFLIVDFQAPDRLRAYARYDKRRLKPGADSGSLLGKGHLAMTIDQGPDMSRYQGLVALDGGGLEAAAHEYFLRSEQIPTRVRIAVGEEWRGGEGGKHRWRAGGLLVQFLPKAPERARQADLHPGDAPEGTVPHTVAEDDAWVEGQSLVSTVEDVELIDPALSGERLLYRLFHER
;
A
#
# COMPACT_ATOMS: atom_id res chain seq x y z
N GLN A 1 -3.30 9.75 5.47
CA GLN A 1 -2.28 10.68 6.00
C GLN A 1 -1.32 10.00 6.94
N THR A 2 -0.08 10.49 7.03
CA THR A 2 0.90 10.02 8.03
C THR A 2 1.30 11.15 8.97
N GLN A 3 1.63 10.76 10.20
CA GLN A 3 2.32 11.64 11.16
C GLN A 3 3.46 10.84 11.78
N THR A 4 4.69 11.31 11.63
CA THR A 4 5.89 10.51 11.86
C THR A 4 7.05 11.34 12.43
N ASP A 5 8.08 10.67 12.93
CA ASP A 5 9.29 11.28 13.48
C ASP A 5 10.46 11.33 12.48
N GLY A 6 10.26 10.80 11.28
CA GLY A 6 11.26 10.81 10.21
C GLY A 6 11.52 12.17 9.58
N PRO A 7 12.41 12.23 8.59
CA PRO A 7 12.65 13.44 7.78
C PRO A 7 11.38 14.00 7.14
N VAL A 8 10.46 13.15 6.70
CA VAL A 8 9.12 13.49 6.25
C VAL A 8 8.17 13.31 7.43
N SER A 9 7.90 14.38 8.16
CA SER A 9 7.13 14.34 9.41
C SER A 9 5.62 14.30 9.22
N PHE A 10 5.14 14.64 8.04
CA PHE A 10 3.73 14.63 7.69
C PHE A 10 3.57 14.43 6.19
N LEU A 11 2.69 13.53 5.79
CA LEU A 11 2.28 13.32 4.41
C LEU A 11 0.76 13.19 4.39
N ILE A 12 0.10 13.91 3.51
CA ILE A 12 -1.32 13.72 3.21
C ILE A 12 -1.50 13.54 1.71
N VAL A 13 -2.30 12.56 1.37
CA VAL A 13 -2.73 12.31 -0.01
C VAL A 13 -4.24 12.20 0.01
N ASP A 14 -4.88 12.91 -0.88
CA ASP A 14 -6.33 12.91 -1.09
C ASP A 14 -6.58 12.51 -2.54
N PHE A 15 -7.29 11.41 -2.72
CA PHE A 15 -7.65 10.89 -4.03
C PHE A 15 -9.17 10.83 -4.16
N GLN A 16 -9.67 11.49 -5.16
CA GLN A 16 -11.08 11.43 -5.54
C GLN A 16 -11.19 10.78 -6.93
N ALA A 17 -11.82 9.63 -6.96
CA ALA A 17 -12.05 8.93 -8.23
C ALA A 17 -12.77 9.82 -9.26
N PRO A 18 -12.49 9.68 -10.56
CA PRO A 18 -11.56 8.68 -11.10
C PRO A 18 -10.09 9.15 -11.18
N ASP A 19 -9.80 10.46 -11.07
CA ASP A 19 -8.51 11.01 -11.49
C ASP A 19 -7.98 12.21 -10.69
N ARG A 20 -8.69 12.63 -9.65
CA ARG A 20 -8.28 13.80 -8.86
C ARG A 20 -7.37 13.39 -7.72
N LEU A 21 -6.12 13.82 -7.78
CA LEU A 21 -5.11 13.57 -6.77
C LEU A 21 -4.57 14.89 -6.22
N ARG A 22 -4.50 15.00 -4.90
CA ARG A 22 -3.79 16.07 -4.19
C ARG A 22 -2.88 15.46 -3.16
N ALA A 23 -1.69 16.02 -3.03
CA ALA A 23 -0.74 15.57 -2.03
C ALA A 23 0.01 16.77 -1.43
N TYR A 24 0.36 16.63 -0.16
CA TYR A 24 1.22 17.56 0.53
C TYR A 24 2.14 16.81 1.49
N ALA A 25 3.41 17.22 1.55
CA ALA A 25 4.38 16.67 2.48
C ALA A 25 5.09 17.81 3.24
N ARG A 26 5.27 17.61 4.55
CA ARG A 26 6.13 18.44 5.39
C ARG A 26 7.40 17.66 5.71
N TYR A 27 8.54 18.24 5.38
CA TYR A 27 9.83 17.57 5.53
C TYR A 27 10.94 18.54 5.95
N ASP A 28 11.99 17.99 6.59
CA ASP A 28 13.23 18.73 6.91
C ASP A 28 14.30 18.37 5.88
N LYS A 29 14.63 19.32 5.01
CA LYS A 29 15.66 19.16 3.95
C LYS A 29 17.02 18.72 4.50
N ARG A 30 17.38 19.14 5.72
CA ARG A 30 18.69 18.84 6.33
C ARG A 30 18.80 17.37 6.75
N ARG A 31 17.66 16.71 6.96
CA ARG A 31 17.58 15.29 7.36
C ARG A 31 17.39 14.35 6.17
N LEU A 32 17.09 14.88 4.99
CA LEU A 32 16.95 14.06 3.79
C LEU A 32 18.31 13.54 3.34
N LYS A 33 18.38 12.27 3.04
CA LYS A 33 19.57 11.61 2.49
C LYS A 33 19.26 11.09 1.09
N PRO A 34 20.17 11.25 0.11
CA PRO A 34 20.01 10.63 -1.19
C PRO A 34 19.89 9.10 -1.05
N GLY A 35 18.98 8.50 -1.81
CA GLY A 35 18.74 7.05 -1.79
C GLY A 35 18.04 6.51 -0.54
N ALA A 36 17.48 7.38 0.32
CA ALA A 36 16.71 6.96 1.47
C ALA A 36 15.42 6.25 1.01
N ASP A 37 15.15 5.10 1.57
CA ASP A 37 13.92 4.35 1.35
C ASP A 37 12.71 4.98 2.09
N SER A 38 11.53 4.48 1.80
CA SER A 38 10.27 4.93 2.39
C SER A 38 10.26 4.81 3.93
N GLY A 39 10.85 3.75 4.48
CA GLY A 39 10.96 3.55 5.92
C GLY A 39 11.84 4.59 6.59
N SER A 40 13.02 4.85 6.02
CA SER A 40 13.96 5.87 6.50
C SER A 40 13.42 7.29 6.37
N LEU A 41 12.61 7.56 5.35
CA LEU A 41 11.99 8.87 5.15
C LEU A 41 10.87 9.15 6.16
N LEU A 42 10.07 8.15 6.48
CA LEU A 42 8.94 8.30 7.40
C LEU A 42 9.34 8.03 8.85
N GLY A 43 10.18 7.02 9.12
CA GLY A 43 10.51 6.64 10.48
C GLY A 43 9.33 6.00 11.21
N LYS A 44 9.15 6.34 12.49
CA LYS A 44 8.08 5.82 13.34
C LYS A 44 6.93 6.82 13.45
N GLY A 45 5.73 6.31 13.63
CA GLY A 45 4.54 7.12 13.76
C GLY A 45 3.27 6.34 13.43
N HIS A 46 2.36 6.95 12.68
CA HIS A 46 1.13 6.29 12.26
C HIS A 46 0.69 6.73 10.87
N LEU A 47 -0.01 5.81 10.21
CA LEU A 47 -0.76 6.03 8.98
C LEU A 47 -2.25 5.95 9.30
N ALA A 48 -3.00 6.99 8.95
CA ALA A 48 -4.46 6.96 8.92
C ALA A 48 -4.94 6.87 7.48
N MET A 49 -5.76 5.87 7.17
CA MET A 49 -6.45 5.73 5.89
C MET A 49 -7.93 6.01 6.11
N THR A 50 -8.49 6.91 5.31
CA THR A 50 -9.90 7.27 5.37
C THR A 50 -10.52 6.92 4.03
N ILE A 51 -11.58 6.13 4.06
CA ILE A 51 -12.37 5.76 2.88
C ILE A 51 -13.73 6.45 3.00
N ASP A 52 -14.02 7.31 2.02
CA ASP A 52 -15.30 7.99 1.90
C ASP A 52 -16.04 7.39 0.70
N GLN A 53 -17.11 6.67 0.99
CA GLN A 53 -17.89 5.95 -0.03
C GLN A 53 -19.08 6.79 -0.56
N GLY A 54 -19.16 8.05 -0.15
CA GLY A 54 -20.20 8.97 -0.59
C GLY A 54 -21.17 9.41 0.53
N PRO A 55 -22.14 10.27 0.19
CA PRO A 55 -22.97 10.96 1.18
C PRO A 55 -23.89 10.04 2.00
N ASP A 56 -24.25 8.88 1.44
CA ASP A 56 -25.18 7.93 2.09
C ASP A 56 -24.47 6.84 2.90
N MET A 57 -23.14 6.88 2.97
CA MET A 57 -22.33 5.88 3.66
C MET A 57 -21.51 6.54 4.78
N SER A 58 -21.32 5.81 5.87
CA SER A 58 -20.42 6.27 6.94
C SER A 58 -18.98 6.30 6.47
N ARG A 59 -18.28 7.39 6.79
CA ARG A 59 -16.84 7.48 6.54
C ARG A 59 -16.11 6.53 7.47
N TYR A 60 -15.30 5.67 6.90
CA TYR A 60 -14.46 4.74 7.63
C TYR A 60 -13.02 5.25 7.70
N GLN A 61 -12.40 5.11 8.87
CA GLN A 61 -11.00 5.44 9.08
C GLN A 61 -10.30 4.33 9.84
N GLY A 62 -9.25 3.78 9.25
CA GLY A 62 -8.34 2.85 9.92
C GLY A 62 -7.01 3.52 10.26
N LEU A 63 -6.43 3.12 11.38
CA LEU A 63 -5.16 3.63 11.89
C LEU A 63 -4.18 2.47 12.07
N VAL A 64 -2.98 2.60 11.52
CA VAL A 64 -1.90 1.62 11.70
C VAL A 64 -0.61 2.29 12.13
N ALA A 65 0.20 1.57 12.90
CA ALA A 65 1.51 2.03 13.29
C ALA A 65 2.49 1.99 12.11
N LEU A 66 3.39 2.97 12.08
CA LEU A 66 4.59 2.97 11.25
C LEU A 66 5.77 2.71 12.18
N ASP A 67 6.50 1.64 11.93
CA ASP A 67 7.64 1.19 12.75
C ASP A 67 8.99 1.29 12.00
N GLY A 68 9.00 1.99 10.88
CA GLY A 68 10.14 2.10 9.98
C GLY A 68 10.09 1.18 8.76
N GLY A 69 9.05 0.35 8.62
CA GLY A 69 8.86 -0.54 7.46
C GLY A 69 8.36 0.16 6.20
N GLY A 70 8.01 1.45 6.27
CA GLY A 70 7.54 2.25 5.14
C GLY A 70 6.07 2.05 4.78
N LEU A 71 5.68 2.60 3.62
CA LEU A 71 4.27 2.63 3.22
C LEU A 71 3.71 1.27 2.80
N GLU A 72 4.53 0.41 2.17
CA GLU A 72 4.08 -0.93 1.78
C GLU A 72 3.73 -1.77 3.01
N ALA A 73 4.61 -1.80 4.00
CA ALA A 73 4.38 -2.52 5.25
C ALA A 73 3.14 -2.00 5.99
N ALA A 74 2.98 -0.68 6.05
CA ALA A 74 1.80 -0.06 6.66
C ALA A 74 0.51 -0.39 5.91
N ALA A 75 0.55 -0.46 4.58
CA ALA A 75 -0.59 -0.86 3.78
C ALA A 75 -0.97 -2.33 4.02
N HIS A 76 0.00 -3.24 4.10
CA HIS A 76 -0.24 -4.64 4.43
C HIS A 76 -0.95 -4.77 5.80
N GLU A 77 -0.44 -4.06 6.80
CA GLU A 77 -1.00 -4.07 8.15
C GLU A 77 -2.43 -3.50 8.18
N TYR A 78 -2.66 -2.40 7.44
CA TYR A 78 -3.98 -1.81 7.32
C TYR A 78 -5.00 -2.80 6.74
N PHE A 79 -4.70 -3.40 5.60
CA PHE A 79 -5.63 -4.33 4.96
C PHE A 79 -5.86 -5.59 5.78
N LEU A 80 -4.82 -6.07 6.48
CA LEU A 80 -4.93 -7.25 7.31
C LEU A 80 -5.80 -6.98 8.55
N ARG A 81 -5.55 -5.87 9.27
CA ARG A 81 -6.23 -5.61 10.54
C ARG A 81 -7.55 -4.88 10.39
N SER A 82 -7.63 -3.92 9.49
CA SER A 82 -8.81 -3.07 9.35
C SER A 82 -9.81 -3.63 8.35
N GLU A 83 -9.34 -4.21 7.25
CA GLU A 83 -10.21 -4.77 6.22
C GLU A 83 -10.33 -6.30 6.31
N GLN A 84 -9.49 -6.95 7.11
CA GLN A 84 -9.42 -8.41 7.24
C GLN A 84 -9.22 -9.12 5.89
N ILE A 85 -8.57 -8.45 4.96
CA ILE A 85 -8.25 -8.95 3.62
C ILE A 85 -6.74 -9.07 3.50
N PRO A 86 -6.17 -10.29 3.44
CA PRO A 86 -4.76 -10.46 3.15
C PRO A 86 -4.42 -9.78 1.83
N THR A 87 -3.46 -8.85 1.88
CA THR A 87 -3.14 -7.98 0.75
C THR A 87 -1.62 -7.88 0.61
N ARG A 88 -1.15 -7.89 -0.63
CA ARG A 88 0.22 -7.51 -0.97
C ARG A 88 0.21 -6.27 -1.84
N VAL A 89 1.08 -5.34 -1.48
CA VAL A 89 1.24 -4.07 -2.18
C VAL A 89 2.71 -3.93 -2.55
N ARG A 90 2.96 -3.53 -3.78
CA ARG A 90 4.25 -3.05 -4.27
C ARG A 90 4.09 -1.64 -4.79
N ILE A 91 5.02 -0.76 -4.44
CA ILE A 91 4.97 0.66 -4.83
C ILE A 91 6.36 1.05 -5.30
N ALA A 92 6.44 1.66 -6.48
CA ALA A 92 7.69 2.21 -6.99
C ALA A 92 7.53 3.65 -7.43
N VAL A 93 8.59 4.42 -7.26
CA VAL A 93 8.69 5.82 -7.72
C VAL A 93 10.06 5.99 -8.35
N GLY A 94 10.10 6.59 -9.53
CA GLY A 94 11.36 6.87 -10.20
C GLY A 94 11.27 8.05 -11.12
N GLU A 95 12.44 8.47 -11.59
CA GLU A 95 12.57 9.54 -12.55
C GLU A 95 12.74 8.97 -13.96
N GLU A 96 11.87 9.36 -14.87
CA GLU A 96 11.93 9.03 -16.27
C GLU A 96 12.59 10.17 -17.03
N TRP A 97 13.64 9.85 -17.80
CA TRP A 97 14.24 10.78 -18.74
C TRP A 97 13.60 10.59 -20.12
N ARG A 98 12.91 11.61 -20.61
CA ARG A 98 12.44 11.66 -21.99
C ARG A 98 13.43 12.45 -22.84
N GLY A 99 14.30 11.70 -23.55
CA GLY A 99 15.36 12.24 -24.39
C GLY A 99 14.86 13.07 -25.57
N GLY A 100 15.79 13.87 -26.16
CA GLY A 100 15.62 14.84 -27.23
C GLY A 100 16.22 16.19 -26.85
N GLU A 101 16.41 17.09 -27.82
CA GLU A 101 16.81 18.48 -27.52
C GLU A 101 15.74 19.11 -26.61
N GLY A 102 16.13 19.44 -25.37
CA GLY A 102 15.21 19.93 -24.34
C GLY A 102 14.57 18.84 -23.48
N GLY A 103 15.17 17.66 -23.41
CA GLY A 103 14.68 16.54 -22.58
C GLY A 103 14.34 16.94 -21.14
N LYS A 104 13.26 16.38 -20.61
CA LYS A 104 12.75 16.69 -19.28
C LYS A 104 12.71 15.44 -18.41
N HIS A 105 13.15 15.58 -17.17
CA HIS A 105 12.89 14.60 -16.13
C HIS A 105 11.41 14.67 -15.73
N ARG A 106 10.78 13.53 -15.63
CA ARG A 106 9.41 13.39 -15.12
C ARG A 106 9.38 12.34 -14.03
N TRP A 107 8.75 12.66 -12.94
CA TRP A 107 8.47 11.69 -11.91
C TRP A 107 7.35 10.75 -12.37
N ARG A 108 7.56 9.48 -12.14
CA ARG A 108 6.60 8.43 -12.40
C ARG A 108 6.44 7.56 -11.15
N ALA A 109 5.21 7.18 -10.87
CA ALA A 109 4.89 6.23 -9.81
C ALA A 109 4.05 5.10 -10.38
N GLY A 110 4.26 3.91 -9.89
CA GLY A 110 3.47 2.73 -10.20
C GLY A 110 3.23 1.92 -8.95
N GLY A 111 2.21 1.07 -9.00
CA GLY A 111 1.89 0.18 -7.89
C GLY A 111 1.13 -1.04 -8.36
N LEU A 112 1.29 -2.11 -7.61
CA LEU A 112 0.57 -3.37 -7.75
C LEU A 112 -0.07 -3.70 -6.39
N LEU A 113 -1.33 -4.05 -6.42
CA LEU A 113 -2.07 -4.53 -5.26
C LEU A 113 -2.71 -5.88 -5.62
N VAL A 114 -2.47 -6.88 -4.78
CA VAL A 114 -3.08 -8.21 -4.91
C VAL A 114 -3.75 -8.56 -3.59
N GLN A 115 -4.98 -9.01 -3.65
CA GLN A 115 -5.80 -9.35 -2.49
C GLN A 115 -6.29 -10.79 -2.58
N PHE A 116 -6.21 -11.48 -1.46
CA PHE A 116 -6.79 -12.80 -1.32
C PHE A 116 -8.23 -12.68 -0.86
N LEU A 117 -9.17 -12.96 -1.76
CA LEU A 117 -10.60 -12.95 -1.47
C LEU A 117 -11.07 -14.40 -1.26
N PRO A 118 -11.49 -14.77 -0.05
CA PRO A 118 -11.96 -16.12 0.22
C PRO A 118 -13.27 -16.43 -0.54
N LYS A 119 -13.37 -17.64 -1.07
CA LYS A 119 -14.51 -18.10 -1.89
C LYS A 119 -15.80 -18.37 -1.09
N ALA A 120 -15.76 -18.44 0.22
CA ALA A 120 -16.91 -18.86 1.03
C ALA A 120 -17.70 -17.68 1.62
N PRO A 121 -19.05 -17.71 1.55
CA PRO A 121 -19.93 -16.72 2.19
C PRO A 121 -19.74 -16.63 3.72
N GLU A 122 -19.24 -17.69 4.33
CA GLU A 122 -19.02 -17.83 5.78
C GLU A 122 -17.91 -16.93 6.33
N ARG A 123 -17.12 -16.30 5.43
CA ARG A 123 -16.12 -15.29 5.78
C ARG A 123 -16.60 -13.86 5.49
N ALA A 124 -17.88 -13.68 5.16
CA ALA A 124 -18.49 -12.38 5.13
C ALA A 124 -18.38 -11.77 6.55
N ARG A 125 -17.62 -10.67 6.64
CA ARG A 125 -17.43 -9.79 7.79
C ARG A 125 -18.08 -10.28 9.09
N GLN A 126 -17.32 -10.91 9.94
CA GLN A 126 -17.64 -10.88 11.36
C GLN A 126 -17.50 -9.45 11.82
N ALA A 127 -18.52 -8.96 12.54
CA ALA A 127 -18.50 -7.62 13.11
C ALA A 127 -17.17 -7.39 13.85
N ASP A 128 -16.59 -6.22 13.69
CA ASP A 128 -15.37 -5.79 14.36
C ASP A 128 -15.51 -6.02 15.88
N LEU A 129 -14.94 -7.11 16.35
CA LEU A 129 -14.69 -7.27 17.78
C LEU A 129 -13.46 -6.42 18.10
N HIS A 130 -13.66 -5.40 18.92
CA HIS A 130 -12.54 -4.67 19.52
C HIS A 130 -11.58 -5.67 20.16
N PRO A 131 -10.25 -5.52 20.04
CA PRO A 131 -9.29 -6.44 20.64
C PRO A 131 -9.45 -6.66 22.15
N GLY A 132 -10.19 -5.78 22.84
CA GLY A 132 -10.53 -5.89 24.26
C GLY A 132 -11.82 -6.65 24.56
N ASP A 133 -12.65 -6.94 23.56
CA ASP A 133 -13.97 -7.60 23.75
C ASP A 133 -13.98 -9.07 23.37
N ALA A 134 -12.83 -9.61 22.94
CA ALA A 134 -12.71 -11.01 22.61
C ALA A 134 -12.78 -11.86 23.90
N PRO A 135 -13.68 -12.88 23.99
CA PRO A 135 -13.71 -13.80 25.11
C PRO A 135 -12.35 -14.48 25.33
N GLU A 136 -11.97 -14.68 26.58
CA GLU A 136 -10.73 -15.38 26.95
C GLU A 136 -10.72 -16.76 26.30
N GLY A 137 -9.68 -17.04 25.49
CA GLY A 137 -9.58 -18.29 24.73
C GLY A 137 -9.94 -18.19 23.23
N THR A 138 -10.27 -16.98 22.74
CA THR A 138 -10.45 -16.78 21.29
C THR A 138 -9.11 -16.95 20.59
N VAL A 139 -8.96 -18.06 19.86
CA VAL A 139 -7.78 -18.30 19.01
C VAL A 139 -7.84 -17.28 17.87
N PRO A 140 -6.81 -16.46 17.66
CA PRO A 140 -6.77 -15.58 16.50
C PRO A 140 -7.00 -16.42 15.26
N HIS A 141 -7.91 -16.00 14.38
CA HIS A 141 -8.16 -16.67 13.10
C HIS A 141 -6.86 -16.62 12.30
N THR A 142 -6.05 -17.66 12.40
CA THR A 142 -4.99 -17.91 11.44
C THR A 142 -5.69 -18.28 10.14
N VAL A 143 -5.65 -17.40 9.18
CA VAL A 143 -6.02 -17.73 7.79
C VAL A 143 -5.13 -18.92 7.43
N ALA A 144 -5.73 -20.09 7.22
CA ALA A 144 -4.99 -21.22 6.66
C ALA A 144 -4.33 -20.71 5.39
N GLU A 145 -3.00 -20.83 5.32
CA GLU A 145 -2.28 -20.41 4.13
C GLU A 145 -2.79 -21.24 2.95
N ASP A 146 -3.59 -20.60 2.11
CA ASP A 146 -4.01 -21.18 0.84
C ASP A 146 -2.80 -21.16 -0.08
N ASP A 147 -2.48 -22.31 -0.69
CA ASP A 147 -1.30 -22.45 -1.58
C ASP A 147 -1.31 -21.39 -2.69
N ALA A 148 -2.50 -21.07 -3.22
CA ALA A 148 -2.63 -20.01 -4.22
C ALA A 148 -2.26 -18.62 -3.68
N TRP A 149 -2.50 -18.36 -2.39
CA TRP A 149 -2.08 -17.11 -1.76
C TRP A 149 -0.57 -17.04 -1.57
N VAL A 150 0.04 -18.14 -1.15
CA VAL A 150 1.50 -18.26 -1.00
C VAL A 150 2.18 -18.05 -2.35
N GLU A 151 1.67 -18.71 -3.41
CA GLU A 151 2.14 -18.53 -4.77
C GLU A 151 2.00 -17.07 -5.23
N GLY A 152 0.82 -16.47 -5.05
CA GLY A 152 0.56 -15.07 -5.41
C GLY A 152 1.50 -14.10 -4.70
N GLN A 153 1.79 -14.30 -3.41
CA GLN A 153 2.76 -13.50 -2.66
C GLN A 153 4.17 -13.65 -3.24
N SER A 154 4.56 -14.88 -3.58
CA SER A 154 5.87 -15.17 -4.16
C SER A 154 6.02 -14.48 -5.51
N LEU A 155 5.02 -14.56 -6.39
CA LEU A 155 5.00 -13.88 -7.67
C LEU A 155 5.10 -12.36 -7.52
N VAL A 156 4.30 -11.76 -6.64
CA VAL A 156 4.34 -10.31 -6.36
C VAL A 156 5.72 -9.86 -5.89
N SER A 157 6.42 -10.69 -5.11
CA SER A 157 7.76 -10.37 -4.61
C SER A 157 8.82 -10.32 -5.72
N THR A 158 8.57 -10.94 -6.88
CA THR A 158 9.48 -10.92 -8.04
C THR A 158 9.34 -9.67 -8.90
N VAL A 159 8.32 -8.84 -8.66
CA VAL A 159 8.11 -7.60 -9.43
C VAL A 159 9.17 -6.58 -9.05
N GLU A 160 9.92 -6.11 -10.04
CA GLU A 160 10.94 -5.09 -9.86
C GLU A 160 10.34 -3.68 -9.97
N ASP A 161 10.95 -2.73 -9.27
CA ASP A 161 10.50 -1.33 -9.29
C ASP A 161 10.47 -0.74 -10.70
N VAL A 162 11.44 -1.11 -11.54
CA VAL A 162 11.51 -0.68 -12.94
C VAL A 162 10.29 -1.13 -13.75
N GLU A 163 9.72 -2.30 -13.46
CA GLU A 163 8.53 -2.80 -14.16
C GLU A 163 7.28 -1.99 -13.79
N LEU A 164 7.18 -1.54 -12.52
CA LEU A 164 6.07 -0.72 -12.06
C LEU A 164 6.08 0.69 -12.67
N ILE A 165 7.24 1.21 -12.99
CA ILE A 165 7.38 2.57 -13.53
C ILE A 165 7.70 2.62 -15.03
N ASP A 166 7.80 1.48 -15.72
CA ASP A 166 8.07 1.42 -17.16
C ASP A 166 6.90 2.02 -17.95
N PRO A 167 7.12 3.10 -18.73
CA PRO A 167 6.06 3.72 -19.54
C PRO A 167 5.60 2.85 -20.71
N ALA A 168 6.41 1.87 -21.12
CA ALA A 168 6.09 0.93 -22.21
C ALA A 168 5.32 -0.29 -21.72
N LEU A 169 5.31 -0.55 -20.42
CA LEU A 169 4.62 -1.69 -19.82
C LEU A 169 3.26 -1.26 -19.26
N SER A 170 2.18 -1.70 -19.88
CA SER A 170 0.84 -1.47 -19.32
C SER A 170 0.60 -2.34 -18.09
N GLY A 171 -0.29 -1.91 -17.20
CA GLY A 171 -0.67 -2.70 -16.03
C GLY A 171 -1.24 -4.08 -16.41
N GLU A 172 -2.05 -4.14 -17.48
CA GLU A 172 -2.58 -5.40 -18.01
C GLU A 172 -1.46 -6.34 -18.46
N ARG A 173 -0.47 -5.83 -19.20
CA ARG A 173 0.69 -6.63 -19.64
C ARG A 173 1.56 -7.07 -18.46
N LEU A 174 1.73 -6.23 -17.44
CA LEU A 174 2.43 -6.61 -16.23
C LEU A 174 1.73 -7.76 -15.51
N LEU A 175 0.42 -7.68 -15.33
CA LEU A 175 -0.37 -8.75 -14.72
C LEU A 175 -0.32 -10.05 -15.54
N TYR A 176 -0.42 -9.94 -16.85
CA TYR A 176 -0.28 -11.12 -17.73
C TYR A 176 1.07 -11.81 -17.56
N ARG A 177 2.17 -11.03 -17.58
CA ARG A 177 3.51 -11.57 -17.36
C ARG A 177 3.66 -12.19 -15.97
N LEU A 178 3.10 -11.57 -14.95
CA LEU A 178 3.20 -12.04 -13.57
C LEU A 178 2.53 -13.40 -13.36
N PHE A 179 1.35 -13.60 -13.93
CA PHE A 179 0.53 -14.80 -13.66
C PHE A 179 0.56 -15.86 -14.75
N HIS A 180 1.20 -15.60 -15.90
CA HIS A 180 1.24 -16.54 -17.01
C HIS A 180 2.64 -16.81 -17.59
N GLU A 181 3.61 -15.92 -17.34
CA GLU A 181 4.95 -16.05 -17.91
C GLU A 181 6.04 -16.28 -16.84
N ARG A 182 5.72 -16.14 -15.55
CA ARG A 182 6.58 -16.41 -14.38
C ARG A 182 6.06 -17.59 -13.58
#